data_4dd2ba3492960979912c00803563b4d1
#
_entry.id   4dd2ba3492960979912c00803563b4d1
#
_cell.length_a   1.000
_cell.length_b   1.000
_cell.length_c   1.000
_cell.angle_alpha   90.00
_cell.angle_beta   90.00
_cell.angle_gamma   90.00
#
_symmetry.space_group_name_H-M   'P 1'
#
loop_
_entity.id
_entity.type
_entity.pdbx_description
1 polymer ?
#
loop_
_entity_poly.entity_id
_entity_poly.type
_entity_poly.pdbx_seq_one_letter_code
_entity_poly.pdbx_strand_id
1 'polypeptide(L)'
;MDMRTYLYCIFSFIFLLTFALPVQAAKLRIRNTGTGVRTGSSYSTAKLSRSTNSIVVTFQNLSSTKRVSYELSYLANGVPQGAMGSITTTGLVSDSRDLYFGTCSHGVCTPHYNITNATLLITAQLTSGGTNSKRYRIKI
;
A
#
# COMPACT_ATOMS: atom_id res chain seq x y z
N MET A 1 38.66 22.33 -43.36
CA MET A 1 37.61 21.45 -42.90
C MET A 1 36.44 21.66 -43.84
N ASP A 2 36.18 20.67 -44.71
CA ASP A 2 35.28 20.82 -45.85
C ASP A 2 33.82 21.04 -45.43
N MET A 3 33.16 21.96 -46.10
CA MET A 3 31.76 22.35 -45.90
C MET A 3 30.81 21.12 -45.95
N ARG A 4 31.20 20.06 -46.64
CA ARG A 4 30.50 18.79 -46.70
C ARG A 4 30.52 18.02 -45.37
N THR A 5 31.63 18.03 -44.65
CA THR A 5 31.77 17.36 -43.35
C THR A 5 30.92 18.05 -42.29
N TYR A 6 30.78 19.37 -42.34
CA TYR A 6 29.94 20.13 -41.44
C TYR A 6 28.44 19.81 -41.64
N LEU A 7 28.05 19.64 -42.90
CA LEU A 7 26.65 19.29 -43.23
C LEU A 7 26.27 17.91 -42.74
N TYR A 8 27.17 16.92 -42.82
CA TYR A 8 26.92 15.56 -42.28
C TYR A 8 26.86 15.54 -40.76
N CYS A 9 27.66 16.32 -40.05
CA CYS A 9 27.61 16.42 -38.63
C CYS A 9 26.29 17.04 -38.12
N ILE A 10 25.79 18.07 -38.79
CA ILE A 10 24.52 18.73 -38.46
C ILE A 10 23.34 17.78 -38.72
N PHE A 11 23.34 17.04 -39.84
CA PHE A 11 22.28 16.08 -40.15
C PHE A 11 22.27 14.90 -39.17
N SER A 12 23.46 14.41 -38.78
CA SER A 12 23.58 13.34 -37.77
C SER A 12 23.08 13.78 -36.39
N PHE A 13 23.34 15.04 -36.02
CA PHE A 13 22.89 15.57 -34.71
C PHE A 13 21.37 15.80 -34.64
N ILE A 14 20.76 16.20 -35.76
CA ILE A 14 19.31 16.38 -35.89
C ILE A 14 18.60 15.02 -35.85
N PHE A 15 19.19 13.97 -36.42
CA PHE A 15 18.60 12.63 -36.43
C PHE A 15 18.61 11.96 -35.06
N LEU A 16 19.58 12.30 -34.21
CA LEU A 16 19.65 11.78 -32.82
C LEU A 16 18.60 12.42 -31.87
N LEU A 17 18.09 13.59 -32.20
CA LEU A 17 17.09 14.30 -31.33
C LEU A 17 15.65 13.83 -31.56
N THR A 18 15.36 13.01 -32.58
CA THR A 18 13.97 12.62 -32.91
C THR A 18 13.47 11.37 -32.18
N PHE A 19 14.31 10.68 -31.40
CA PHE A 19 13.91 9.45 -30.67
C PHE A 19 13.65 9.62 -29.18
N ALA A 20 13.45 10.84 -28.70
CA ALA A 20 12.92 11.06 -27.37
C ALA A 20 11.41 10.74 -27.36
N LEU A 21 11.07 9.46 -27.37
CA LEU A 21 9.71 9.01 -27.11
C LEU A 21 9.36 9.41 -25.67
N PRO A 22 8.28 10.16 -25.44
CA PRO A 22 7.81 10.42 -24.08
C PRO A 22 7.41 9.06 -23.47
N VAL A 23 8.19 8.59 -22.51
CA VAL A 23 7.77 7.49 -21.64
C VAL A 23 6.60 8.01 -20.83
N GLN A 24 5.41 7.79 -21.34
CA GLN A 24 4.21 7.96 -20.56
C GLN A 24 4.20 6.85 -19.50
N ALA A 25 4.58 7.21 -18.28
CA ALA A 25 4.32 6.39 -17.12
C ALA A 25 2.80 6.18 -17.04
N ALA A 26 2.34 5.07 -17.59
CA ALA A 26 0.95 4.64 -17.49
C ALA A 26 0.67 4.45 -16.00
N LYS A 27 0.03 5.45 -15.37
CA LYS A 27 -0.50 5.35 -14.02
C LYS A 27 -1.54 4.23 -14.06
N LEU A 28 -1.14 3.04 -13.63
CA LEU A 28 -2.01 1.89 -13.48
C LEU A 28 -3.15 2.30 -12.53
N ARG A 29 -4.23 2.81 -13.11
CA ARG A 29 -5.49 3.00 -12.40
C ARG A 29 -6.05 1.60 -12.19
N ILE A 30 -5.75 1.00 -11.05
CA ILE A 30 -6.41 -0.22 -10.61
C ILE A 30 -7.90 0.13 -10.50
N ARG A 31 -8.61 -0.12 -11.58
CA ARG A 31 -10.06 -0.08 -11.61
C ARG A 31 -10.48 -1.32 -10.85
N ASN A 32 -10.93 -1.15 -9.60
CA ASN A 32 -11.61 -2.21 -8.86
C ASN A 32 -12.88 -2.60 -9.63
N THR A 33 -12.72 -3.42 -10.67
CA THR A 33 -13.83 -4.18 -11.27
C THR A 33 -14.05 -5.42 -10.39
N GLY A 34 -14.33 -5.17 -9.12
CA GLY A 34 -14.86 -6.20 -8.25
C GLY A 34 -16.35 -6.31 -8.54
N THR A 35 -16.75 -7.19 -9.43
CA THR A 35 -18.08 -7.80 -9.41
C THR A 35 -18.16 -8.65 -8.12
N GLY A 36 -18.09 -7.99 -6.99
CA GLY A 36 -18.26 -8.61 -5.69
C GLY A 36 -19.70 -8.39 -5.28
N VAL A 37 -20.48 -9.43 -5.33
CA VAL A 37 -21.70 -9.54 -4.51
C VAL A 37 -21.29 -9.14 -3.09
N ARG A 38 -21.83 -8.00 -2.62
CA ARG A 38 -21.69 -7.54 -1.24
C ARG A 38 -22.49 -8.45 -0.32
N THR A 39 -22.00 -9.65 -0.09
CA THR A 39 -22.39 -10.43 1.08
C THR A 39 -21.64 -9.81 2.25
N GLY A 40 -22.38 -9.29 3.22
CA GLY A 40 -21.89 -8.41 4.29
C GLY A 40 -20.98 -8.99 5.34
N SER A 41 -20.07 -9.88 5.00
CA SER A 41 -19.05 -10.38 5.94
C SER A 41 -17.93 -9.37 6.07
N SER A 42 -17.85 -8.74 7.23
CA SER A 42 -16.70 -7.90 7.58
C SER A 42 -15.52 -8.81 7.96
N TYR A 43 -14.41 -8.71 7.22
CA TYR A 43 -13.18 -9.46 7.52
C TYR A 43 -12.26 -8.74 8.49
N SER A 44 -12.57 -7.51 8.85
CA SER A 44 -11.73 -6.75 9.76
C SER A 44 -12.47 -5.61 10.42
N THR A 45 -11.97 -5.23 11.60
CA THR A 45 -12.25 -3.97 12.30
C THR A 45 -10.93 -3.32 12.67
N ALA A 46 -10.90 -1.98 12.76
CA ALA A 46 -9.72 -1.23 13.17
C ALA A 46 -10.13 -0.17 14.21
N LYS A 47 -9.42 -0.10 15.32
CA LYS A 47 -9.66 0.83 16.42
C LYS A 47 -8.36 1.52 16.82
N LEU A 48 -8.38 2.85 16.88
CA LEU A 48 -7.26 3.63 17.42
C LEU A 48 -7.15 3.43 18.93
N SER A 49 -5.98 3.07 19.41
CA SER A 49 -5.60 3.04 20.82
C SER A 49 -4.62 4.19 21.08
N ARG A 50 -5.14 5.27 21.67
CA ARG A 50 -4.31 6.44 21.99
C ARG A 50 -3.32 6.18 23.12
N SER A 51 -3.68 5.31 24.06
CA SER A 51 -2.82 4.95 25.19
C SER A 51 -1.57 4.20 24.78
N THR A 52 -1.64 3.40 23.72
CA THR A 52 -0.53 2.61 23.17
C THR A 52 0.07 3.21 21.90
N ASN A 53 -0.43 4.36 21.44
CA ASN A 53 -0.02 4.98 20.17
C ASN A 53 -0.08 4.00 18.99
N SER A 54 -1.19 3.27 18.86
CA SER A 54 -1.31 2.18 17.90
C SER A 54 -2.72 2.04 17.31
N ILE A 55 -2.84 1.21 16.28
CA ILE A 55 -4.11 0.74 15.74
C ILE A 55 -4.25 -0.74 16.06
N VAL A 56 -5.25 -1.09 16.86
CA VAL A 56 -5.64 -2.49 17.07
C VAL A 56 -6.52 -2.91 15.90
N VAL A 57 -6.04 -3.88 15.13
CA VAL A 57 -6.74 -4.47 14.00
C VAL A 57 -7.19 -5.87 14.38
N THR A 58 -8.48 -6.13 14.34
CA THR A 58 -9.04 -7.46 14.55
C THR A 58 -9.51 -8.01 13.21
N PHE A 59 -9.03 -9.19 12.87
CA PHE A 59 -9.43 -9.96 11.71
C PHE A 59 -10.44 -11.01 12.09
N GLN A 60 -11.46 -11.21 11.27
CA GLN A 60 -12.59 -12.11 11.53
C GLN A 60 -12.89 -12.93 10.27
N ASN A 61 -13.65 -14.04 10.43
CA ASN A 61 -14.04 -14.90 9.32
C ASN A 61 -12.85 -15.46 8.54
N LEU A 62 -11.71 -15.68 9.20
CA LEU A 62 -10.47 -16.11 8.57
C LEU A 62 -10.55 -17.51 7.97
N SER A 63 -11.46 -18.35 8.45
CA SER A 63 -11.72 -19.69 7.88
C SER A 63 -12.17 -19.66 6.41
N SER A 64 -12.73 -18.53 5.95
CA SER A 64 -13.14 -18.32 4.56
C SER A 64 -12.08 -17.61 3.70
N THR A 65 -10.87 -17.39 4.25
CA THR A 65 -9.77 -16.71 3.57
C THR A 65 -8.53 -17.59 3.49
N LYS A 66 -7.71 -17.42 2.46
CA LYS A 66 -6.40 -18.06 2.30
C LYS A 66 -5.29 -17.22 2.95
N ARG A 67 -5.41 -15.90 2.82
CA ARG A 67 -4.43 -14.92 3.30
C ARG A 67 -5.13 -13.59 3.52
N VAL A 68 -4.69 -12.88 4.53
CA VAL A 68 -5.02 -11.47 4.74
C VAL A 68 -3.74 -10.67 4.76
N SER A 69 -3.67 -9.60 3.98
CA SER A 69 -2.60 -8.61 4.04
C SER A 69 -3.12 -7.28 4.56
N TYR A 70 -2.24 -6.53 5.20
CA TYR A 70 -2.53 -5.18 5.68
C TYR A 70 -1.38 -4.24 5.36
N GLU A 71 -1.73 -2.99 5.10
CA GLU A 71 -0.80 -1.90 4.83
C GLU A 71 -1.29 -0.66 5.56
N LEU A 72 -0.50 -0.19 6.53
CA LEU A 72 -0.67 1.07 7.23
C LEU A 72 0.24 2.11 6.60
N SER A 73 -0.29 3.25 6.22
CA SER A 73 0.46 4.41 5.73
C SER A 73 0.04 5.66 6.48
N TYR A 74 0.99 6.53 6.83
CA TYR A 74 0.75 7.80 7.52
C TYR A 74 1.92 8.77 7.31
N LEU A 75 1.73 10.02 7.70
CA LEU A 75 2.80 11.00 7.80
C LEU A 75 3.15 11.21 9.27
N ALA A 76 4.44 11.23 9.60
CA ALA A 76 4.96 11.60 10.92
C ALA A 76 5.87 12.83 10.73
N ASN A 77 5.53 13.97 11.33
CA ASN A 77 6.21 15.25 11.07
C ASN A 77 6.33 15.55 9.57
N GLY A 78 5.33 15.22 8.76
CA GLY A 78 5.35 15.39 7.31
C GLY A 78 6.15 14.33 6.52
N VAL A 79 6.83 13.40 7.19
CA VAL A 79 7.62 12.34 6.55
C VAL A 79 6.74 11.09 6.37
N PRO A 80 6.68 10.49 5.16
CA PRO A 80 5.95 9.26 4.93
C PRO A 80 6.50 8.09 5.75
N GLN A 81 5.61 7.38 6.41
CA GLN A 81 5.87 6.21 7.24
C GLN A 81 4.83 5.13 6.96
N GLY A 82 5.13 3.89 7.33
CA GLY A 82 4.17 2.81 7.20
C GLY A 82 4.65 1.48 7.75
N ALA A 83 3.71 0.55 7.81
CA ALA A 83 3.95 -0.84 8.17
C ALA A 83 3.08 -1.75 7.30
N MET A 84 3.62 -2.88 6.89
CA MET A 84 2.86 -3.87 6.13
C MET A 84 3.09 -5.27 6.71
N GLY A 85 2.14 -6.14 6.46
CA GLY A 85 2.27 -7.54 6.85
C GLY A 85 1.20 -8.42 6.26
N SER A 86 1.33 -9.71 6.51
CA SER A 86 0.33 -10.69 6.08
C SER A 86 0.16 -11.80 7.10
N ILE A 87 -1.02 -12.40 7.10
CA ILE A 87 -1.43 -13.53 7.94
C ILE A 87 -1.83 -14.66 7.02
N THR A 88 -1.20 -15.83 7.18
CA THR A 88 -1.68 -17.08 6.59
C THR A 88 -2.79 -17.61 7.49
N THR A 89 -3.98 -17.78 6.94
CA THR A 89 -5.19 -17.98 7.74
C THR A 89 -5.54 -19.44 8.01
N THR A 90 -4.69 -20.39 7.60
CA THR A 90 -4.91 -21.83 7.80
C THR A 90 -5.13 -22.15 9.28
N GLY A 91 -6.29 -22.71 9.60
CA GLY A 91 -6.67 -23.07 10.98
C GLY A 91 -7.08 -21.91 11.88
N LEU A 92 -7.12 -20.67 11.36
CA LEU A 92 -7.54 -19.51 12.12
C LEU A 92 -9.00 -19.15 11.85
N VAL A 93 -9.73 -18.79 12.89
CA VAL A 93 -11.08 -18.19 12.83
C VAL A 93 -10.98 -16.67 12.94
N SER A 94 -10.10 -16.19 13.81
CA SER A 94 -9.82 -14.77 14.04
C SER A 94 -8.35 -14.57 14.42
N ASP A 95 -7.86 -13.35 14.28
CA ASP A 95 -6.53 -12.92 14.72
C ASP A 95 -6.56 -11.41 15.04
N SER A 96 -5.56 -10.93 15.75
CA SER A 96 -5.43 -9.50 16.06
C SER A 96 -3.99 -9.05 15.90
N ARG A 97 -3.81 -7.81 15.44
CA ARG A 97 -2.50 -7.16 15.34
C ARG A 97 -2.57 -5.77 15.93
N ASP A 98 -1.52 -5.42 16.62
CA ASP A 98 -1.30 -4.08 17.13
C ASP A 98 -0.28 -3.37 16.25
N LEU A 99 -0.72 -2.37 15.49
CA LEU A 99 0.10 -1.62 14.54
C LEU A 99 0.53 -0.31 15.19
N TYR A 100 1.74 -0.28 15.70
CA TYR A 100 2.31 0.84 16.42
C TYR A 100 2.69 1.99 15.48
N PHE A 101 2.39 3.22 15.87
CA PHE A 101 2.88 4.42 15.18
C PHE A 101 4.30 4.73 15.67
N GLY A 102 5.28 4.06 15.09
CA GLY A 102 6.67 4.16 15.49
C GLY A 102 7.52 3.07 14.88
N THR A 103 8.77 3.03 15.28
CA THR A 103 9.73 1.98 14.91
C THR A 103 10.13 1.18 16.14
N CYS A 104 10.16 -0.14 16.01
CA CYS A 104 10.59 -1.03 17.07
C CYS A 104 11.81 -1.82 16.60
N SER A 105 12.89 -1.85 17.40
CA SER A 105 14.09 -2.63 17.15
C SER A 105 14.60 -3.21 18.47
N HIS A 106 14.90 -4.52 18.48
CA HIS A 106 15.43 -5.22 19.65
C HIS A 106 14.63 -5.00 20.95
N GLY A 107 13.28 -4.94 20.83
CA GLY A 107 12.40 -4.74 21.99
C GLY A 107 12.26 -3.29 22.46
N VAL A 108 12.96 -2.34 21.84
CA VAL A 108 12.82 -0.91 22.12
C VAL A 108 11.98 -0.26 21.00
N CYS A 109 10.90 0.41 21.40
CA CYS A 109 10.03 1.11 20.46
C CYS A 109 10.16 2.63 20.63
N THR A 110 10.36 3.33 19.51
CA THR A 110 10.39 4.79 19.43
C THR A 110 9.12 5.29 18.79
N PRO A 111 8.30 6.09 19.51
CA PRO A 111 7.05 6.62 18.96
C PRO A 111 7.30 7.66 17.88
N HIS A 112 6.43 7.69 16.88
CA HIS A 112 6.34 8.79 15.94
C HIS A 112 5.31 9.81 16.44
N TYR A 113 5.56 11.10 16.14
CA TYR A 113 4.73 12.22 16.57
C TYR A 113 4.13 12.96 15.37
N ASN A 114 3.15 13.83 15.65
CA ASN A 114 2.44 14.62 14.64
C ASN A 114 1.94 13.76 13.47
N ILE A 115 1.25 12.68 13.85
CA ILE A 115 0.70 11.72 12.89
C ILE A 115 -0.46 12.37 12.12
N THR A 116 -0.39 12.34 10.81
CA THR A 116 -1.45 12.82 9.91
C THR A 116 -1.68 11.83 8.75
N ASN A 117 -2.82 11.95 8.08
CA ASN A 117 -3.19 11.15 6.90
C ASN A 117 -3.08 9.64 7.09
N ALA A 118 -3.35 9.14 8.31
CA ALA A 118 -3.26 7.72 8.60
C ALA A 118 -4.35 6.92 7.88
N THR A 119 -3.91 5.93 7.09
CA THR A 119 -4.77 5.06 6.29
C THR A 119 -4.33 3.61 6.47
N LEU A 120 -5.27 2.73 6.73
CA LEU A 120 -5.04 1.29 6.79
C LEU A 120 -5.83 0.60 5.69
N LEU A 121 -5.14 -0.10 4.79
CA LEU A 121 -5.73 -0.95 3.77
C LEU A 121 -5.61 -2.41 4.21
N ILE A 122 -6.72 -3.14 4.18
CA ILE A 122 -6.76 -4.58 4.47
C ILE A 122 -7.30 -5.28 3.23
N THR A 123 -6.63 -6.35 2.80
CA THR A 123 -7.01 -7.15 1.65
C THR A 123 -7.08 -8.62 2.05
N ALA A 124 -8.25 -9.21 1.95
CA ALA A 124 -8.51 -10.62 2.21
C ALA A 124 -8.64 -11.39 0.89
N GLN A 125 -7.83 -12.42 0.69
CA GLN A 125 -7.94 -13.37 -0.41
C GLN A 125 -8.86 -14.50 0.02
N LEU A 126 -9.97 -14.70 -0.67
CA LEU A 126 -11.00 -15.68 -0.29
C LEU A 126 -10.64 -17.09 -0.77
N THR A 127 -11.08 -18.10 -0.03
CA THR A 127 -10.95 -19.52 -0.43
C THR A 127 -11.77 -19.85 -1.67
N SER A 128 -12.91 -19.16 -1.85
CA SER A 128 -13.78 -19.25 -3.04
C SER A 128 -13.22 -18.60 -4.30
N GLY A 129 -12.06 -17.94 -4.19
CA GLY A 129 -11.50 -17.06 -5.23
C GLY A 129 -11.94 -15.61 -5.06
N GLY A 130 -11.15 -14.70 -5.64
CA GLY A 130 -11.37 -13.27 -5.52
C GLY A 130 -10.76 -12.65 -4.25
N THR A 131 -10.93 -11.33 -4.13
CA THR A 131 -10.40 -10.54 -3.03
C THR A 131 -11.45 -9.58 -2.49
N ASN A 132 -11.41 -9.37 -1.17
CA ASN A 132 -12.17 -8.34 -0.48
C ASN A 132 -11.20 -7.33 0.11
N SER A 133 -11.36 -6.04 -0.19
CA SER A 133 -10.48 -4.98 0.32
C SER A 133 -11.28 -3.93 1.06
N LYS A 134 -10.76 -3.50 2.21
CA LYS A 134 -11.36 -2.46 3.04
C LYS A 134 -10.31 -1.44 3.45
N ARG A 135 -10.63 -0.16 3.25
CA ARG A 135 -9.78 0.97 3.64
C ARG A 135 -10.39 1.69 4.82
N TYR A 136 -9.58 1.91 5.84
CA TYR A 136 -9.91 2.69 7.03
C TYR A 136 -9.13 4.01 6.98
N ARG A 137 -9.82 5.13 7.19
CA ARG A 137 -9.20 6.42 7.47
C ARG A 137 -9.18 6.60 8.98
N ILE A 138 -8.00 6.69 9.56
CA ILE A 138 -7.81 6.78 11.00
C ILE A 138 -7.72 8.26 11.38
N LYS A 139 -8.61 8.69 12.23
CA LYS A 139 -8.58 10.04 12.82
C LYS A 139 -7.76 9.98 14.11
N ILE A 140 -6.59 10.60 14.10
CA ILE A 140 -5.65 10.70 15.21
C ILE A 140 -6.11 11.83 16.17
#